data_bbf2e401f5fbbb9cf04bd188916dc410
#
_entry.id   bbf2e401f5fbbb9cf04bd188916dc410
#
_cell.length_a   1.000
_cell.length_b   1.000
_cell.length_c   1.000
_cell.angle_alpha   90.00
_cell.angle_beta   90.00
_cell.angle_gamma   90.00
#
_symmetry.space_group_name_H-M   'P 1'
#
loop_
_entity.id
_entity.type
_entity.pdbx_description
1 polymer ?
#
loop_
_entity_poly.entity_id
_entity_poly.type
_entity_poly.pdbx_seq_one_letter_code
_entity_poly.pdbx_strand_id
1 'polypeptide(L)'
;MREQKKTFAEIIGDFAMKPVSHKHNDPENGYSCLGFCYSVLKTLGKNPPDSYQGINLDNFEELCPSGIEPTFEKLKEFSQTMGSEVNPALVVAGDYILLEDRRGHVFPGIYAGNGQAMVCFEYCGVRSFTISGKAKIIMARRL
;
A
#
# COMPACT_ATOMS: atom_id res chain seq x y z
N MET A 1 -17.32 -0.48 -28.54
CA MET A 1 -16.95 0.72 -27.77
C MET A 1 -15.80 0.39 -26.84
N ARG A 2 -14.72 1.16 -26.91
CA ARG A 2 -13.58 0.92 -26.04
C ARG A 2 -13.85 1.47 -24.64
N GLU A 3 -13.68 0.64 -23.64
CA GLU A 3 -13.58 1.14 -22.27
C GLU A 3 -12.31 1.99 -22.17
N GLN A 4 -12.44 3.21 -21.68
CA GLN A 4 -11.30 4.03 -21.38
C GLN A 4 -10.66 3.51 -20.09
N LYS A 5 -9.36 3.22 -20.15
CA LYS A 5 -8.60 2.91 -18.96
C LYS A 5 -8.51 4.16 -18.10
N LYS A 6 -8.79 4.01 -16.82
CA LYS A 6 -8.58 5.09 -15.86
C LYS A 6 -7.09 5.44 -15.78
N THR A 7 -6.79 6.71 -15.64
CA THR A 7 -5.43 7.17 -15.36
C THR A 7 -5.04 6.82 -13.94
N PHE A 8 -3.74 6.83 -13.64
CA PHE A 8 -3.27 6.63 -12.26
C PHE A 8 -3.93 7.61 -11.29
N ALA A 9 -4.02 8.89 -11.66
CA ALA A 9 -4.65 9.90 -10.83
C ALA A 9 -6.12 9.60 -10.53
N GLU A 10 -6.87 9.11 -11.52
CA GLU A 10 -8.26 8.72 -11.34
C GLU A 10 -8.39 7.52 -10.40
N ILE A 11 -7.53 6.51 -10.57
CA ILE A 11 -7.52 5.32 -9.71
C ILE A 11 -7.24 5.73 -8.26
N ILE A 12 -6.20 6.53 -8.03
CA ILE A 12 -5.87 7.01 -6.69
C ILE A 12 -7.02 7.83 -6.10
N GLY A 13 -7.67 8.66 -6.93
CA GLY A 13 -8.83 9.43 -6.50
C GLY A 13 -9.99 8.56 -6.03
N ASP A 14 -10.19 7.41 -6.66
CA ASP A 14 -11.25 6.47 -6.26
C ASP A 14 -10.99 5.86 -4.88
N PHE A 15 -9.73 5.73 -4.46
CA PHE A 15 -9.36 5.22 -3.15
C PHE A 15 -9.25 6.30 -2.08
N ALA A 16 -9.05 7.55 -2.48
CA ALA A 16 -8.85 8.64 -1.53
C ALA A 16 -10.04 8.77 -0.56
N MET A 17 -9.74 9.05 0.70
CA MET A 17 -10.72 9.25 1.77
C MET A 17 -11.50 7.99 2.18
N LYS A 18 -11.14 6.80 1.67
CA LYS A 18 -11.77 5.55 2.10
C LYS A 18 -11.36 5.23 3.54
N PRO A 19 -12.28 4.64 4.33
CA PRO A 19 -11.99 4.34 5.73
C PRO A 19 -11.00 3.18 5.90
N VAL A 20 -10.43 3.08 7.09
CA VAL A 20 -9.60 1.95 7.49
C VAL A 20 -10.49 0.80 7.98
N SER A 21 -10.08 -0.43 7.70
CA SER A 21 -10.70 -1.63 8.24
C SER A 21 -9.66 -2.73 8.38
N HIS A 22 -9.68 -3.44 9.50
CA HIS A 22 -8.81 -4.60 9.71
C HIS A 22 -9.48 -5.92 9.26
N LYS A 23 -10.75 -5.87 8.83
CA LYS A 23 -11.54 -7.05 8.45
C LYS A 23 -11.93 -7.08 6.99
N HIS A 24 -11.94 -5.94 6.33
CA HIS A 24 -12.46 -5.80 4.97
C HIS A 24 -11.44 -5.08 4.09
N ASN A 25 -11.52 -5.32 2.80
CA ASN A 25 -10.72 -4.62 1.79
C ASN A 25 -11.64 -4.28 0.61
N ASP A 26 -12.62 -3.41 0.86
CA ASP A 26 -13.61 -3.00 -0.13
C ASP A 26 -14.00 -1.52 0.08
N PRO A 27 -14.58 -0.87 -0.95
CA PRO A 27 -14.90 0.56 -0.87
C PRO A 27 -15.95 0.92 0.18
N GLU A 28 -16.83 0.00 0.54
CA GLU A 28 -17.92 0.29 1.49
C GLU A 28 -17.45 0.22 2.93
N ASN A 29 -16.65 -0.79 3.25
CA ASN A 29 -16.23 -1.09 4.61
C ASN A 29 -14.83 -0.55 4.93
N GLY A 30 -14.02 -0.25 3.90
CA GLY A 30 -12.70 0.30 4.06
C GLY A 30 -11.58 -0.72 3.80
N TYR A 31 -10.35 -0.29 4.06
CA TYR A 31 -9.14 -1.05 3.74
C TYR A 31 -8.20 -1.14 4.93
N SER A 32 -7.47 -2.24 5.05
CA SER A 32 -6.26 -2.31 5.85
C SER A 32 -5.13 -1.61 5.09
N CYS A 33 -4.02 -1.30 5.77
CA CYS A 33 -2.89 -0.63 5.13
C CYS A 33 -2.33 -1.46 3.97
N LEU A 34 -2.14 -2.76 4.18
CA LEU A 34 -1.61 -3.65 3.16
C LEU A 34 -2.68 -4.00 2.12
N GLY A 35 -3.92 -4.21 2.55
CA GLY A 35 -5.04 -4.47 1.66
C GLY A 35 -5.33 -3.32 0.72
N PHE A 36 -5.14 -2.08 1.17
CA PHE A 36 -5.22 -0.90 0.32
C PHE A 36 -4.19 -0.97 -0.80
N CYS A 37 -2.92 -1.22 -0.46
CA CYS A 37 -1.85 -1.32 -1.47
C CYS A 37 -2.13 -2.45 -2.46
N TYR A 38 -2.56 -3.61 -1.98
CA TYR A 38 -2.94 -4.75 -2.80
C TYR A 38 -4.04 -4.35 -3.79
N SER A 39 -5.10 -3.70 -3.30
CA SER A 39 -6.25 -3.30 -4.12
C SER A 39 -5.87 -2.29 -5.19
N VAL A 40 -5.02 -1.32 -4.86
CA VAL A 40 -4.52 -0.35 -5.84
C VAL A 40 -3.70 -1.06 -6.92
N LEU A 41 -2.78 -1.94 -6.54
CA LEU A 41 -1.94 -2.67 -7.49
C LEU A 41 -2.80 -3.53 -8.43
N LYS A 42 -3.81 -4.21 -7.92
CA LYS A 42 -4.76 -4.97 -8.75
C LYS A 42 -5.50 -4.07 -9.73
N THR A 43 -5.98 -2.93 -9.27
CA THR A 43 -6.70 -1.97 -10.11
C THR A 43 -5.79 -1.39 -11.21
N LEU A 44 -4.51 -1.25 -10.91
CA LEU A 44 -3.51 -0.82 -11.91
C LEU A 44 -3.15 -1.91 -12.92
N GLY A 45 -3.73 -3.11 -12.81
CA GLY A 45 -3.44 -4.23 -13.70
C GLY A 45 -2.18 -4.99 -13.34
N LYS A 46 -1.66 -4.79 -12.14
CA LYS A 46 -0.49 -5.50 -11.63
C LYS A 46 -0.90 -6.83 -11.01
N ASN A 47 0.06 -7.70 -10.77
CA ASN A 47 -0.17 -9.02 -10.16
C ASN A 47 0.58 -9.14 -8.84
N PRO A 48 0.11 -8.49 -7.77
CA PRO A 48 0.70 -8.71 -6.45
C PRO A 48 0.39 -10.14 -5.98
N PRO A 49 1.25 -10.75 -5.15
CA PRO A 49 0.98 -12.09 -4.64
C PRO A 49 -0.29 -12.09 -3.77
N ASP A 50 -1.11 -13.11 -3.92
CA ASP A 50 -2.37 -13.23 -3.17
C ASP A 50 -2.18 -13.71 -1.74
N SER A 51 -1.04 -14.34 -1.45
CA SER A 51 -0.76 -14.89 -0.12
C SER A 51 0.74 -14.92 0.15
N TYR A 52 1.08 -15.01 1.42
CA TYR A 52 2.45 -15.17 1.88
C TYR A 52 2.46 -16.11 3.07
N GLN A 53 3.24 -17.19 2.98
CA GLN A 53 3.34 -18.24 4.01
C GLN A 53 1.96 -18.75 4.47
N GLY A 54 1.04 -18.95 3.51
CA GLY A 54 -0.30 -19.46 3.78
C GLY A 54 -1.29 -18.43 4.29
N ILE A 55 -0.86 -17.19 4.51
CA ILE A 55 -1.74 -16.10 4.90
C ILE A 55 -2.27 -15.41 3.65
N ASN A 56 -3.59 -15.36 3.50
CA ASN A 56 -4.24 -14.70 2.39
C ASN A 56 -4.26 -13.19 2.65
N LEU A 57 -3.79 -12.41 1.67
CA LEU A 57 -3.72 -10.95 1.79
C LEU A 57 -5.07 -10.25 1.77
N ASP A 58 -6.09 -10.93 1.28
CA ASP A 58 -7.46 -10.42 1.37
C ASP A 58 -8.00 -10.53 2.81
N ASN A 59 -7.32 -11.29 3.65
CA ASN A 59 -7.72 -11.48 5.04
C ASN A 59 -6.68 -10.89 5.98
N PHE A 60 -6.73 -9.57 6.13
CA PHE A 60 -5.82 -8.83 7.00
C PHE A 60 -5.94 -9.29 8.46
N GLU A 61 -7.10 -9.80 8.86
CA GLU A 61 -7.31 -10.31 10.21
C GLU A 61 -6.40 -11.51 10.52
N GLU A 62 -6.14 -12.38 9.53
CA GLU A 62 -5.18 -13.48 9.67
C GLU A 62 -3.74 -12.95 9.79
N LEU A 63 -3.44 -11.88 9.05
CA LEU A 63 -2.11 -11.26 9.09
C LEU A 63 -1.91 -10.49 10.40
N CYS A 64 -2.97 -9.89 10.92
CA CYS A 64 -2.94 -9.07 12.14
C CYS A 64 -4.10 -9.46 13.07
N PRO A 65 -4.04 -10.63 13.74
CA PRO A 65 -5.18 -11.19 14.48
C PRO A 65 -5.76 -10.26 15.55
N SER A 66 -4.98 -9.36 16.09
CA SER A 66 -5.42 -8.44 17.14
C SER A 66 -5.76 -7.04 16.62
N GLY A 67 -5.86 -6.88 15.30
CA GLY A 67 -6.01 -5.57 14.69
C GLY A 67 -4.73 -4.72 14.75
N ILE A 68 -3.63 -5.31 15.19
CA ILE A 68 -2.33 -4.65 15.27
C ILE A 68 -1.64 -4.80 13.91
N GLU A 69 -1.01 -3.73 13.46
CA GLU A 69 -0.25 -3.74 12.22
C GLU A 69 0.82 -4.84 12.22
N PRO A 70 1.14 -5.45 11.05
CA PRO A 70 2.22 -6.44 10.97
C PRO A 70 3.52 -5.85 11.48
N THR A 71 4.37 -6.71 12.05
CA THR A 71 5.70 -6.28 12.48
C THR A 71 6.51 -5.83 11.27
N PHE A 72 7.54 -5.02 11.52
CA PHE A 72 8.46 -4.57 10.47
C PHE A 72 9.06 -5.74 9.70
N GLU A 73 9.51 -6.78 10.41
CA GLU A 73 10.09 -7.97 9.78
C GLU A 73 9.11 -8.64 8.83
N LYS A 74 7.86 -8.81 9.24
CA LYS A 74 6.81 -9.42 8.42
C LYS A 74 6.50 -8.59 7.18
N LEU A 75 6.36 -7.29 7.35
CA LEU A 75 6.15 -6.38 6.24
C LEU A 75 7.31 -6.42 5.25
N LYS A 76 8.53 -6.41 5.75
CA LYS A 76 9.73 -6.45 4.93
C LYS A 76 9.83 -7.75 4.15
N GLU A 77 9.66 -8.89 4.81
CA GLU A 77 9.68 -10.20 4.16
C GLU A 77 8.62 -10.29 3.07
N PHE A 78 7.40 -9.91 3.39
CA PHE A 78 6.30 -9.91 2.44
C PHE A 78 6.58 -8.99 1.26
N SER A 79 7.04 -7.78 1.53
CA SER A 79 7.31 -6.79 0.48
C SER A 79 8.39 -7.24 -0.48
N GLN A 80 9.36 -8.02 -0.02
CA GLN A 80 10.42 -8.59 -0.88
C GLN A 80 9.88 -9.59 -1.89
N THR A 81 8.69 -10.12 -1.70
CA THR A 81 8.05 -11.03 -2.67
C THR A 81 7.36 -10.29 -3.81
N MET A 82 7.16 -8.99 -3.66
CA MET A 82 6.51 -8.18 -4.69
C MET A 82 7.49 -7.78 -5.78
N GLY A 83 7.14 -8.06 -7.03
CA GLY A 83 7.82 -7.57 -8.23
C GLY A 83 9.34 -7.57 -8.16
N SER A 84 9.94 -6.48 -8.65
CA SER A 84 11.39 -6.29 -8.71
C SER A 84 11.82 -5.12 -7.84
N GLU A 85 13.03 -5.20 -7.31
CA GLU A 85 13.61 -4.13 -6.49
C GLU A 85 13.81 -2.86 -7.32
N VAL A 86 13.48 -1.72 -6.73
CA VAL A 86 13.70 -0.39 -7.30
C VAL A 86 14.52 0.41 -6.31
N ASN A 87 15.50 1.15 -6.83
CA ASN A 87 16.24 2.11 -6.00
C ASN A 87 15.24 3.18 -5.51
N PRO A 88 15.14 3.43 -4.19
CA PRO A 88 14.22 4.43 -3.65
C PRO A 88 14.35 5.83 -4.26
N ALA A 89 15.52 6.18 -4.78
CA ALA A 89 15.72 7.47 -5.45
C ALA A 89 15.11 7.52 -6.85
N LEU A 90 14.69 6.37 -7.41
CA LEU A 90 14.19 6.26 -8.78
C LEU A 90 12.72 5.82 -8.83
N VAL A 91 11.99 5.96 -7.75
CA VAL A 91 10.57 5.59 -7.70
C VAL A 91 9.74 6.43 -8.66
N VAL A 92 8.72 5.78 -9.22
CA VAL A 92 7.72 6.43 -10.09
C VAL A 92 6.32 6.12 -9.55
N ALA A 93 5.36 6.92 -9.99
CA ALA A 93 3.97 6.73 -9.59
C ALA A 93 3.51 5.28 -9.88
N GLY A 94 2.90 4.66 -8.89
CA GLY A 94 2.45 3.27 -8.97
C GLY A 94 3.38 2.26 -8.32
N ASP A 95 4.58 2.65 -7.94
CA ASP A 95 5.51 1.76 -7.24
C ASP A 95 5.00 1.50 -5.80
N TYR A 96 5.14 0.25 -5.38
CA TYR A 96 4.91 -0.13 -3.97
C TYR A 96 6.12 0.30 -3.15
N ILE A 97 5.88 0.94 -2.02
CA ILE A 97 6.95 1.42 -1.15
C ILE A 97 6.70 1.07 0.31
N LEU A 98 7.78 0.87 1.06
CA LEU A 98 7.77 0.87 2.51
C LEU A 98 8.37 2.17 3.00
N LEU A 99 7.68 2.80 3.94
CA LEU A 99 8.07 4.06 4.54
C LEU A 99 8.41 3.84 6.01
N GLU A 100 9.40 4.55 6.50
CA GLU A 100 9.75 4.58 7.93
C GLU A 100 9.67 6.03 8.40
N ASP A 101 8.86 6.28 9.43
CA ASP A 101 8.73 7.63 10.00
C ASP A 101 9.84 7.91 11.03
N ARG A 102 9.82 9.11 11.61
CA ARG A 102 10.84 9.53 12.58
C ARG A 102 10.81 8.72 13.88
N ARG A 103 9.71 8.04 14.16
CA ARG A 103 9.56 7.19 15.35
C ARG A 103 9.96 5.74 15.08
N GLY A 104 10.37 5.43 13.85
CA GLY A 104 10.72 4.07 13.45
C GLY A 104 9.54 3.20 13.07
N HIS A 105 8.35 3.77 12.93
CA HIS A 105 7.19 3.04 12.45
C HIS A 105 7.31 2.81 10.95
N VAL A 106 7.06 1.57 10.51
CA VAL A 106 7.15 1.17 9.11
C VAL A 106 5.74 0.88 8.60
N PHE A 107 5.41 1.44 7.44
CA PHE A 107 4.09 1.25 6.85
C PHE A 107 4.19 1.23 5.32
N PRO A 108 3.30 0.46 4.67
CA PRO A 108 3.30 0.37 3.21
C PRO A 108 2.53 1.53 2.58
N GLY A 109 2.87 1.84 1.35
CA GLY A 109 2.17 2.84 0.56
C GLY A 109 2.36 2.64 -0.92
N ILE A 110 1.67 3.45 -1.71
CA ILE A 110 1.86 3.52 -3.16
C ILE A 110 2.41 4.90 -3.50
N TYR A 111 3.53 4.95 -4.19
CA TYR A 111 4.13 6.21 -4.57
C TYR A 111 3.24 6.90 -5.61
N ALA A 112 2.91 8.17 -5.35
CA ALA A 112 1.98 8.92 -6.18
C ALA A 112 2.66 9.93 -7.09
N GLY A 113 3.98 10.03 -7.03
CA GLY A 113 4.75 11.04 -7.76
C GLY A 113 4.99 12.28 -6.91
N ASN A 114 5.97 13.08 -7.31
CA ASN A 114 6.26 14.39 -6.69
C ASN A 114 6.48 14.34 -5.17
N GLY A 115 7.10 13.26 -4.67
CA GLY A 115 7.37 13.12 -3.24
C GLY A 115 6.15 12.79 -2.40
N GLN A 116 5.05 12.38 -3.02
CA GLN A 116 3.81 12.02 -2.35
C GLN A 116 3.60 10.52 -2.37
N ALA A 117 2.98 10.00 -1.32
CA ALA A 117 2.53 8.61 -1.25
C ALA A 117 1.07 8.57 -0.85
N MET A 118 0.36 7.54 -1.31
CA MET A 118 -0.97 7.21 -0.80
C MET A 118 -0.82 6.11 0.23
N VAL A 119 -1.37 6.35 1.41
CA VAL A 119 -1.24 5.45 2.56
C VAL A 119 -2.61 5.31 3.23
N CYS A 120 -2.94 4.11 3.67
CA CYS A 120 -4.12 3.89 4.51
C CYS A 120 -3.69 3.96 5.96
N PHE A 121 -4.01 5.07 6.62
CA PHE A 121 -3.65 5.31 8.02
C PHE A 121 -4.72 4.73 8.96
N GLU A 122 -4.28 4.22 10.09
CA GLU A 122 -5.15 3.59 11.07
C GLU A 122 -6.28 4.52 11.54
N TYR A 123 -6.00 5.80 11.70
CA TYR A 123 -6.95 6.74 12.31
C TYR A 123 -7.78 7.55 11.32
N CYS A 124 -7.37 7.63 10.08
CA CYS A 124 -8.04 8.51 9.12
C CYS A 124 -8.28 7.87 7.74
N GLY A 125 -7.90 6.61 7.57
CA GLY A 125 -8.09 5.91 6.29
C GLY A 125 -7.10 6.35 5.23
N VAL A 126 -7.51 6.24 3.97
CA VAL A 126 -6.64 6.52 2.82
C VAL A 126 -6.43 8.03 2.65
N ARG A 127 -5.16 8.43 2.69
CA ARG A 127 -4.77 9.84 2.56
C ARG A 127 -3.48 9.97 1.75
N SER A 128 -3.32 11.13 1.13
CA SER A 128 -2.06 11.55 0.56
C SER A 128 -1.10 11.95 1.67
N PHE A 129 0.17 11.60 1.51
CA PHE A 129 1.21 11.81 2.50
C PHE A 129 2.44 12.38 1.82
N THR A 130 2.92 13.54 2.30
CA THR A 130 4.16 14.14 1.82
C THR A 130 5.33 13.50 2.56
N ILE A 131 6.22 12.84 1.82
CA ILE A 131 7.29 12.02 2.40
C ILE A 131 8.39 12.89 3.03
N SER A 132 8.81 13.94 2.31
CA SER A 132 9.92 14.79 2.72
C SER A 132 9.73 15.38 4.12
N GLY A 133 10.74 15.21 4.97
CA GLY A 133 10.73 15.73 6.33
C GLY A 133 9.92 14.90 7.34
N LYS A 134 9.16 13.89 6.89
CA LYS A 134 8.30 13.08 7.76
C LYS A 134 8.70 11.61 7.78
N ALA A 135 9.14 11.09 6.65
CA ALA A 135 9.48 9.68 6.51
C ALA A 135 10.54 9.53 5.42
N LYS A 136 11.08 8.32 5.33
CA LYS A 136 11.98 7.94 4.24
C LYS A 136 11.48 6.66 3.62
N ILE A 137 11.77 6.48 2.32
CA ILE A 137 11.49 5.24 1.61
C ILE A 137 12.63 4.27 1.93
N ILE A 138 12.31 3.16 2.60
CA ILE A 138 13.31 2.16 2.96
C ILE A 138 13.31 0.95 2.01
N MET A 139 12.27 0.81 1.19
CA MET A 139 12.16 -0.24 0.18
C MET A 139 11.19 0.22 -0.89
N ALA A 140 11.51 -0.10 -2.15
CA ALA A 140 10.59 0.15 -3.28
C ALA A 140 10.58 -1.07 -4.19
N ARG A 141 9.39 -1.42 -4.69
CA ARG A 141 9.18 -2.58 -5.56
C ARG A 141 8.30 -2.17 -6.74
N ARG A 142 8.61 -2.72 -7.90
CA ARG A 142 7.83 -2.47 -9.13
C ARG A 142 7.33 -3.78 -9.68
N LEU A 143 6.01 -3.88 -9.81
CA LEU A 143 5.34 -5.06 -10.33
C LEU A 143 5.12 -4.95 -11.83
#